data_f18e95aabe407af42f3be2907e30a1f0
#
_entry.id   f18e95aabe407af42f3be2907e30a1f0
#
_cell.length_a   1.000
_cell.length_b   1.000
_cell.length_c   1.000
_cell.angle_alpha   90.00
_cell.angle_beta   90.00
_cell.angle_gamma   90.00
#
_symmetry.space_group_name_H-M   'P 1'
#
loop_
_entity.id
_entity.type
_entity.pdbx_description
1 polymer ?
#
loop_
_entity_poly.entity_id
_entity_poly.type
_entity_poly.pdbx_seq_one_letter_code
_entity_poly.pdbx_strand_id
1 'polypeptide(L)'
;MKKLSCVVTLATIAATILSVSGAAAIRQQEHSGMPPSSKQSQGQMPQHQQGMMDMSTMKQEPHHLLATAYKDNLVNFAKALRQEAAGVKPVNPEFARAAVAEMKRSFDQMQQHHQDHMKTMDEKMKAQMAGSMKQMDAHHSAIQEPLAALDKEVQTSAPDAKNISKYTAEILKHCEGMSKMHAGTMEHKMAGPQDHKMN
;
A
#
# COMPACT_ATOMS: atom_id res chain seq x y z
N MET A 1 55.55 -20.34 -14.26
CA MET A 1 54.22 -20.54 -14.84
C MET A 1 53.54 -21.68 -14.06
N LYS A 2 52.65 -21.36 -13.11
CA LYS A 2 51.87 -22.31 -12.31
C LYS A 2 50.38 -22.05 -12.63
N LYS A 3 49.77 -23.04 -13.30
CA LYS A 3 48.33 -23.03 -13.64
C LYS A 3 47.54 -23.42 -12.40
N LEU A 4 46.76 -22.54 -11.81
CA LEU A 4 45.74 -22.89 -10.81
C LEU A 4 44.47 -23.32 -11.56
N SER A 5 44.09 -24.57 -11.43
CA SER A 5 42.80 -25.15 -11.81
C SER A 5 41.78 -24.76 -10.74
N CYS A 6 40.76 -23.97 -11.11
CA CYS A 6 39.63 -23.66 -10.25
C CYS A 6 38.55 -24.75 -10.51
N VAL A 7 38.33 -25.60 -9.52
CA VAL A 7 37.26 -26.62 -9.53
C VAL A 7 35.98 -25.90 -9.06
N VAL A 8 35.02 -25.77 -9.98
CA VAL A 8 33.67 -25.25 -9.68
C VAL A 8 32.83 -26.44 -9.23
N THR A 9 32.51 -26.47 -7.95
CA THR A 9 31.58 -27.49 -7.39
C THR A 9 30.16 -26.90 -7.51
N LEU A 10 29.35 -27.47 -8.42
CA LEU A 10 27.92 -27.22 -8.49
C LEU A 10 27.22 -27.94 -7.33
N ALA A 11 26.70 -27.22 -6.36
CA ALA A 11 25.78 -27.74 -5.36
C ALA A 11 24.35 -27.63 -5.87
N THR A 12 23.76 -28.77 -6.24
CA THR A 12 22.32 -28.89 -6.56
C THR A 12 21.51 -28.85 -5.28
N ILE A 13 20.79 -27.78 -5.05
CA ILE A 13 19.80 -27.67 -3.95
C ILE A 13 18.47 -28.21 -4.48
N ALA A 14 18.05 -29.38 -3.99
CA ALA A 14 16.72 -29.92 -4.24
C ALA A 14 15.69 -29.16 -3.38
N ALA A 15 14.80 -28.42 -4.03
CA ALA A 15 13.67 -27.75 -3.39
C ALA A 15 12.55 -28.77 -3.13
N THR A 16 12.35 -29.13 -1.88
CA THR A 16 11.18 -29.91 -1.41
C THR A 16 10.01 -28.96 -1.23
N ILE A 17 9.02 -29.02 -2.13
CA ILE A 17 7.74 -28.34 -2.02
C ILE A 17 6.86 -29.12 -1.05
N LEU A 18 6.65 -28.61 0.17
CA LEU A 18 5.60 -29.09 1.07
C LEU A 18 4.25 -28.48 0.64
N SER A 19 3.42 -29.30 0.01
CA SER A 19 2.02 -28.97 -0.26
C SER A 19 1.21 -29.11 1.03
N VAL A 20 0.83 -27.99 1.64
CA VAL A 20 -0.17 -27.95 2.72
C VAL A 20 -1.55 -27.77 2.09
N SER A 21 -2.29 -28.87 1.91
CA SER A 21 -3.70 -28.84 1.56
C SER A 21 -4.53 -28.62 2.83
N GLY A 22 -4.89 -27.38 3.10
CA GLY A 22 -5.85 -27.00 4.13
C GLY A 22 -7.25 -26.85 3.52
N ALA A 23 -8.08 -27.89 3.58
CA ALA A 23 -9.49 -27.80 3.24
C ALA A 23 -10.24 -27.09 4.37
N ALA A 24 -10.57 -25.82 4.17
CA ALA A 24 -11.50 -25.08 5.04
C ALA A 24 -12.94 -25.36 4.59
N ALA A 25 -13.67 -26.13 5.40
CA ALA A 25 -15.09 -26.40 5.22
C ALA A 25 -15.90 -25.09 5.45
N ILE A 26 -16.49 -24.59 4.39
CA ILE A 26 -17.46 -23.47 4.46
C ILE A 26 -18.77 -24.05 4.99
N ARG A 27 -19.11 -23.71 6.22
CA ARG A 27 -20.38 -24.02 6.86
C ARG A 27 -21.43 -23.08 6.30
N GLN A 28 -22.27 -23.58 5.39
CA GLN A 28 -23.48 -22.91 4.96
C GLN A 28 -24.46 -22.84 6.14
N GLN A 29 -24.77 -21.64 6.59
CA GLN A 29 -25.84 -21.39 7.54
C GLN A 29 -27.05 -20.94 6.75
N GLU A 30 -27.98 -21.89 6.53
CA GLU A 30 -29.29 -21.59 6.03
C GLU A 30 -30.07 -20.78 7.06
N HIS A 31 -30.41 -19.55 6.73
CA HIS A 31 -31.42 -18.78 7.42
C HIS A 31 -32.68 -18.72 6.56
N SER A 32 -33.57 -19.69 6.79
CA SER A 32 -34.99 -19.61 6.42
C SER A 32 -35.67 -18.65 7.38
N GLY A 33 -36.43 -17.69 6.86
CA GLY A 33 -37.31 -16.87 7.68
C GLY A 33 -37.63 -15.51 7.07
N MET A 34 -38.38 -15.48 5.96
CA MET A 34 -39.07 -14.27 5.55
C MET A 34 -40.48 -14.24 6.16
N PRO A 35 -40.90 -13.16 6.80
CA PRO A 35 -42.32 -12.78 6.87
C PRO A 35 -42.62 -11.77 5.76
N PRO A 36 -43.89 -11.77 5.24
CA PRO A 36 -44.27 -11.01 4.07
C PRO A 36 -44.77 -9.61 4.39
N SER A 37 -44.43 -8.70 3.46
CA SER A 37 -45.27 -7.61 3.00
C SER A 37 -45.82 -6.57 3.98
N SER A 38 -45.31 -5.35 3.85
CA SER A 38 -46.17 -4.17 4.01
C SER A 38 -45.94 -3.18 2.88
N LYS A 39 -47.06 -2.75 2.32
CA LYS A 39 -47.29 -1.94 1.13
C LYS A 39 -46.71 -0.53 1.23
N GLN A 40 -46.09 -0.11 0.14
CA GLN A 40 -46.30 1.16 -0.57
C GLN A 40 -46.51 2.43 0.26
N SER A 41 -45.51 3.29 0.18
CA SER A 41 -45.71 4.73 0.06
C SER A 41 -44.80 5.24 -1.05
N GLN A 42 -45.42 5.47 -2.23
CA GLN A 42 -44.83 6.29 -3.29
C GLN A 42 -44.77 7.74 -2.80
N GLY A 43 -43.67 8.10 -2.15
CA GLY A 43 -43.29 9.49 -1.94
C GLY A 43 -42.36 9.88 -3.08
N GLN A 44 -42.83 10.74 -3.99
CA GLN A 44 -41.98 11.47 -4.95
C GLN A 44 -40.90 12.19 -4.20
N MET A 45 -39.67 11.67 -4.23
CA MET A 45 -38.49 12.40 -3.76
C MET A 45 -38.08 13.42 -4.82
N PRO A 46 -37.77 14.66 -4.41
CA PRO A 46 -37.35 15.69 -5.34
C PRO A 46 -36.01 15.33 -5.98
N GLN A 47 -35.99 15.37 -7.30
CA GLN A 47 -34.85 15.16 -8.20
C GLN A 47 -33.82 16.28 -8.09
N HIS A 48 -33.15 16.45 -6.93
CA HIS A 48 -32.10 17.45 -6.76
C HIS A 48 -30.87 16.95 -5.97
N GLN A 49 -30.50 15.67 -6.15
CA GLN A 49 -29.20 15.18 -5.63
C GLN A 49 -28.34 14.49 -6.70
N GLN A 50 -28.36 15.02 -7.93
CA GLN A 50 -27.35 14.69 -8.93
C GLN A 50 -26.16 15.61 -8.75
N GLY A 51 -25.13 15.19 -8.01
CA GLY A 51 -23.86 15.92 -8.00
C GLY A 51 -22.87 15.63 -6.90
N MET A 52 -23.22 14.95 -5.85
CA MET A 52 -22.24 14.55 -4.84
C MET A 52 -21.90 13.08 -5.05
N MET A 53 -20.84 12.80 -5.82
CA MET A 53 -20.26 11.45 -5.81
C MET A 53 -19.84 11.13 -4.39
N ASP A 54 -20.41 10.04 -3.88
CA ASP A 54 -20.15 9.57 -2.53
C ASP A 54 -18.68 9.09 -2.46
N MET A 55 -17.85 9.84 -1.73
CA MET A 55 -16.44 9.49 -1.49
C MET A 55 -16.29 8.12 -0.81
N SER A 56 -17.38 7.55 -0.26
CA SER A 56 -17.38 6.19 0.28
C SER A 56 -17.23 5.14 -0.81
N THR A 57 -17.76 5.39 -2.00
CA THR A 57 -17.67 4.48 -3.16
C THR A 57 -16.23 4.38 -3.68
N MET A 58 -15.46 5.48 -3.65
CA MET A 58 -14.04 5.47 -4.06
C MET A 58 -13.17 4.62 -3.14
N LYS A 59 -13.49 4.55 -1.84
CA LYS A 59 -12.72 3.74 -0.89
C LYS A 59 -12.95 2.24 -1.05
N GLN A 60 -14.00 1.83 -1.71
CA GLN A 60 -14.35 0.43 -1.97
C GLN A 60 -13.88 -0.03 -3.36
N GLU A 61 -13.28 0.85 -4.14
CA GLU A 61 -12.76 0.49 -5.44
C GLU A 61 -11.58 -0.49 -5.28
N PRO A 62 -11.60 -1.65 -5.94
CA PRO A 62 -10.64 -2.74 -5.70
C PRO A 62 -9.17 -2.33 -5.88
N HIS A 63 -8.85 -1.54 -6.89
CA HIS A 63 -7.47 -1.09 -7.13
C HIS A 63 -7.00 -0.11 -6.04
N HIS A 64 -7.89 0.75 -5.53
CA HIS A 64 -7.58 1.62 -4.40
C HIS A 64 -7.27 0.81 -3.12
N LEU A 65 -8.06 -0.23 -2.84
CA LEU A 65 -7.84 -1.12 -1.70
C LEU A 65 -6.50 -1.87 -1.83
N LEU A 66 -6.20 -2.39 -3.03
CA LEU A 66 -4.93 -3.08 -3.29
C LEU A 66 -3.73 -2.14 -3.18
N ALA A 67 -3.80 -0.93 -3.75
CA ALA A 67 -2.74 0.07 -3.61
C ALA A 67 -2.47 0.38 -2.12
N THR A 68 -3.53 0.53 -1.31
CA THR A 68 -3.41 0.75 0.13
C THR A 68 -2.75 -0.44 0.84
N ALA A 69 -3.17 -1.67 0.54
CA ALA A 69 -2.60 -2.88 1.13
C ALA A 69 -1.10 -3.04 0.80
N TYR A 70 -0.69 -2.78 -0.44
CA TYR A 70 0.71 -2.82 -0.83
C TYR A 70 1.54 -1.69 -0.20
N LYS A 71 0.97 -0.49 -0.02
CA LYS A 71 1.60 0.57 0.78
C LYS A 71 1.85 0.12 2.22
N ASP A 72 0.88 -0.52 2.84
CA ASP A 72 0.99 -1.00 4.21
C ASP A 72 2.03 -2.13 4.33
N ASN A 73 2.14 -3.01 3.34
CA ASN A 73 3.21 -4.00 3.25
C ASN A 73 4.59 -3.34 3.16
N LEU A 74 4.76 -2.36 2.28
CA LEU A 74 6.00 -1.58 2.16
C LEU A 74 6.40 -0.97 3.52
N VAL A 75 5.44 -0.35 4.23
CA VAL A 75 5.65 0.22 5.56
C VAL A 75 6.07 -0.83 6.58
N ASN A 76 5.44 -2.00 6.57
CA ASN A 76 5.74 -3.07 7.52
C ASN A 76 7.16 -3.63 7.32
N PHE A 77 7.57 -3.88 6.08
CA PHE A 77 8.94 -4.33 5.78
C PHE A 77 9.98 -3.26 6.10
N ALA A 78 9.69 -1.98 5.81
CA ALA A 78 10.59 -0.88 6.17
C ALA A 78 10.77 -0.75 7.69
N LYS A 79 9.68 -0.90 8.47
CA LYS A 79 9.74 -0.91 9.96
C LYS A 79 10.53 -2.10 10.48
N ALA A 80 10.29 -3.31 9.95
CA ALA A 80 11.01 -4.51 10.37
C ALA A 80 12.52 -4.38 10.12
N LEU A 81 12.90 -3.92 8.93
CA LEU A 81 14.30 -3.72 8.58
C LEU A 81 14.96 -2.61 9.42
N ARG A 82 14.24 -1.52 9.70
CA ARG A 82 14.71 -0.46 10.60
C ARG A 82 14.90 -0.96 12.03
N GLN A 83 14.02 -1.84 12.51
CA GLN A 83 14.15 -2.46 13.83
C GLN A 83 15.37 -3.39 13.91
N GLU A 84 15.62 -4.18 12.87
CA GLU A 84 16.84 -4.99 12.74
C GLU A 84 18.09 -4.12 12.80
N ALA A 85 18.11 -3.02 12.04
CA ALA A 85 19.23 -2.08 12.01
C ALA A 85 19.45 -1.30 13.34
N ALA A 86 18.42 -1.18 14.18
CA ALA A 86 18.53 -0.57 15.51
C ALA A 86 19.05 -1.54 16.57
N GLY A 87 19.20 -2.82 16.25
CA GLY A 87 19.70 -3.86 17.15
C GLY A 87 21.18 -3.68 17.50
N VAL A 88 21.60 -4.37 18.56
CA VAL A 88 23.03 -4.37 19.00
C VAL A 88 23.90 -5.27 18.10
N LYS A 89 23.28 -6.22 17.41
CA LYS A 89 23.98 -7.16 16.52
C LYS A 89 24.15 -6.57 15.13
N PRO A 90 25.17 -6.99 14.37
CA PRO A 90 25.25 -6.67 12.94
C PRO A 90 23.95 -7.07 12.22
N VAL A 91 23.54 -6.27 11.25
CA VAL A 91 22.37 -6.55 10.42
C VAL A 91 22.54 -7.89 9.69
N ASN A 92 21.54 -8.76 9.78
CA ASN A 92 21.56 -10.01 9.02
C ASN A 92 21.39 -9.72 7.51
N PRO A 93 22.40 -10.04 6.67
CA PRO A 93 22.34 -9.67 5.25
C PRO A 93 21.25 -10.42 4.47
N GLU A 94 20.91 -11.65 4.85
CA GLU A 94 19.85 -12.43 4.18
C GLU A 94 18.48 -11.85 4.49
N PHE A 95 18.21 -11.54 5.75
CA PHE A 95 16.99 -10.88 6.17
C PHE A 95 16.86 -9.50 5.48
N ALA A 96 17.93 -8.71 5.46
CA ALA A 96 17.92 -7.39 4.85
C ALA A 96 17.59 -7.47 3.35
N ARG A 97 18.23 -8.37 2.61
CA ARG A 97 17.94 -8.59 1.18
C ARG A 97 16.51 -9.05 0.94
N ALA A 98 16.00 -9.99 1.73
CA ALA A 98 14.63 -10.46 1.62
C ALA A 98 13.61 -9.33 1.88
N ALA A 99 13.83 -8.55 2.95
CA ALA A 99 12.96 -7.42 3.29
C ALA A 99 12.93 -6.36 2.18
N VAL A 100 14.09 -6.01 1.61
CA VAL A 100 14.17 -5.02 0.52
C VAL A 100 13.54 -5.56 -0.77
N ALA A 101 13.69 -6.83 -1.08
CA ALA A 101 13.03 -7.43 -2.24
C ALA A 101 11.48 -7.33 -2.13
N GLU A 102 10.92 -7.58 -0.93
CA GLU A 102 9.50 -7.42 -0.68
C GLU A 102 9.06 -5.94 -0.66
N MET A 103 9.91 -5.03 -0.19
CA MET A 103 9.64 -3.59 -0.29
C MET A 103 9.54 -3.13 -1.74
N LYS A 104 10.46 -3.57 -2.60
CA LYS A 104 10.45 -3.25 -4.05
C LYS A 104 9.18 -3.79 -4.70
N ARG A 105 8.87 -5.08 -4.48
CA ARG A 105 7.66 -5.71 -5.02
C ARG A 105 6.39 -4.96 -4.57
N SER A 106 6.32 -4.61 -3.29
CA SER A 106 5.16 -3.89 -2.74
C SER A 106 5.04 -2.49 -3.33
N PHE A 107 6.15 -1.80 -3.54
CA PHE A 107 6.16 -0.49 -4.16
C PHE A 107 5.67 -0.54 -5.62
N ASP A 108 6.17 -1.48 -6.41
CA ASP A 108 5.78 -1.66 -7.82
C ASP A 108 4.27 -1.98 -7.95
N GLN A 109 3.75 -2.89 -7.10
CA GLN A 109 2.34 -3.23 -7.07
C GLN A 109 1.46 -2.05 -6.62
N MET A 110 1.89 -1.31 -5.61
CA MET A 110 1.21 -0.09 -5.16
C MET A 110 1.08 0.92 -6.31
N GLN A 111 2.16 1.19 -7.04
CA GLN A 111 2.15 2.10 -8.18
C GLN A 111 1.23 1.61 -9.29
N GLN A 112 1.30 0.32 -9.64
CA GLN A 112 0.45 -0.27 -10.68
C GLN A 112 -1.03 -0.12 -10.32
N HIS A 113 -1.43 -0.50 -9.12
CA HIS A 113 -2.82 -0.40 -8.69
C HIS A 113 -3.29 1.05 -8.56
N HIS A 114 -2.40 1.98 -8.16
CA HIS A 114 -2.72 3.39 -8.20
C HIS A 114 -3.01 3.88 -9.62
N GLN A 115 -2.18 3.50 -10.60
CA GLN A 115 -2.41 3.84 -12.01
C GLN A 115 -3.70 3.21 -12.56
N ASP A 116 -4.00 1.97 -12.19
CA ASP A 116 -5.23 1.29 -12.62
C ASP A 116 -6.47 1.95 -12.01
N HIS A 117 -6.43 2.33 -10.74
CA HIS A 117 -7.47 3.13 -10.10
C HIS A 117 -7.70 4.45 -10.84
N MET A 118 -6.61 5.13 -11.25
CA MET A 118 -6.72 6.37 -12.02
C MET A 118 -7.41 6.20 -13.37
N LYS A 119 -7.29 5.04 -14.02
CA LYS A 119 -7.97 4.75 -15.29
C LYS A 119 -9.48 4.59 -15.12
N THR A 120 -9.93 4.14 -13.94
CA THR A 120 -11.36 3.96 -13.65
C THR A 120 -12.09 5.27 -13.33
N MET A 121 -11.37 6.35 -13.03
CA MET A 121 -11.95 7.66 -12.73
C MET A 121 -12.45 8.37 -13.98
N ASP A 122 -13.61 9.02 -13.87
CA ASP A 122 -14.09 9.94 -14.90
C ASP A 122 -13.30 11.26 -14.93
N GLU A 123 -13.43 12.03 -16.02
CA GLU A 123 -12.65 13.26 -16.21
C GLU A 123 -12.98 14.36 -15.18
N LYS A 124 -14.23 14.41 -14.70
CA LYS A 124 -14.64 15.36 -13.65
C LYS A 124 -13.94 15.04 -12.33
N MET A 125 -13.87 13.77 -11.97
CA MET A 125 -13.19 13.30 -10.77
C MET A 125 -11.68 13.54 -10.87
N LYS A 126 -11.07 13.22 -12.00
CA LYS A 126 -9.65 13.51 -12.25
C LYS A 126 -9.33 14.99 -12.08
N ALA A 127 -10.18 15.88 -12.64
CA ALA A 127 -10.00 17.32 -12.48
C ALA A 127 -10.10 17.77 -11.01
N GLN A 128 -11.03 17.21 -10.25
CA GLN A 128 -11.19 17.53 -8.82
C GLN A 128 -10.02 17.04 -7.98
N MET A 129 -9.40 15.92 -8.35
CA MET A 129 -8.31 15.30 -7.62
C MET A 129 -6.91 15.66 -8.13
N ALA A 130 -6.79 16.49 -9.18
CA ALA A 130 -5.51 16.76 -9.85
C ALA A 130 -4.40 17.21 -8.88
N GLY A 131 -4.75 18.03 -7.86
CA GLY A 131 -3.80 18.45 -6.84
C GLY A 131 -3.29 17.29 -5.97
N SER A 132 -4.20 16.44 -5.50
CA SER A 132 -3.85 15.26 -4.68
C SER A 132 -3.06 14.23 -5.49
N MET A 133 -3.40 14.05 -6.77
CA MET A 133 -2.67 13.16 -7.68
C MET A 133 -1.22 13.61 -7.84
N LYS A 134 -1.00 14.91 -8.11
CA LYS A 134 0.35 15.47 -8.23
C LYS A 134 1.18 15.27 -6.95
N GLN A 135 0.56 15.41 -5.79
CA GLN A 135 1.23 15.15 -4.51
C GLN A 135 1.55 13.67 -4.33
N MET A 136 0.64 12.78 -4.72
CA MET A 136 0.86 11.34 -4.68
C MET A 136 2.04 10.93 -5.56
N ASP A 137 2.10 11.42 -6.80
CA ASP A 137 3.20 11.18 -7.74
C ASP A 137 4.53 11.70 -7.18
N ALA A 138 4.52 12.85 -6.51
CA ALA A 138 5.71 13.38 -5.85
C ALA A 138 6.20 12.46 -4.71
N HIS A 139 5.29 11.88 -3.91
CA HIS A 139 5.66 10.91 -2.88
C HIS A 139 6.18 9.60 -3.48
N HIS A 140 5.55 9.09 -4.55
CA HIS A 140 6.02 7.90 -5.27
C HIS A 140 7.45 8.14 -5.80
N SER A 141 7.68 9.25 -6.47
CA SER A 141 9.02 9.59 -7.00
C SER A 141 10.07 9.72 -5.88
N ALA A 142 9.69 10.29 -4.74
CA ALA A 142 10.59 10.47 -3.61
C ALA A 142 10.92 9.16 -2.84
N ILE A 143 10.16 8.07 -3.05
CA ILE A 143 10.49 6.74 -2.51
C ILE A 143 11.52 6.02 -3.38
N GLN A 144 11.57 6.27 -4.68
CA GLN A 144 12.41 5.51 -5.62
C GLN A 144 13.89 5.60 -5.29
N GLU A 145 14.41 6.80 -5.01
CA GLU A 145 15.83 7.01 -4.72
C GLU A 145 16.27 6.30 -3.43
N PRO A 146 15.64 6.51 -2.26
CA PRO A 146 16.03 5.81 -1.04
C PRO A 146 15.83 4.30 -1.12
N LEU A 147 14.84 3.81 -1.88
CA LEU A 147 14.63 2.37 -2.10
C LEU A 147 15.75 1.77 -2.96
N ALA A 148 16.19 2.46 -4.01
CA ALA A 148 17.32 2.05 -4.84
C ALA A 148 18.64 2.10 -4.07
N ALA A 149 18.84 3.11 -3.22
CA ALA A 149 20.02 3.22 -2.36
C ALA A 149 20.06 2.09 -1.30
N LEU A 150 18.89 1.77 -0.73
CA LEU A 150 18.74 0.67 0.22
C LEU A 150 19.02 -0.68 -0.44
N ASP A 151 18.53 -0.90 -1.68
CA ASP A 151 18.80 -2.11 -2.44
C ASP A 151 20.30 -2.33 -2.65
N LYS A 152 21.05 -1.27 -2.99
CA LYS A 152 22.52 -1.34 -3.13
C LYS A 152 23.20 -1.64 -1.80
N GLU A 153 22.74 -1.03 -0.71
CA GLU A 153 23.32 -1.20 0.62
C GLU A 153 23.23 -2.66 1.08
N VAL A 154 22.06 -3.30 0.93
CA VAL A 154 21.84 -4.67 1.40
C VAL A 154 22.55 -5.73 0.53
N GLN A 155 23.05 -5.38 -0.66
CA GLN A 155 23.86 -6.26 -1.49
C GLN A 155 25.31 -6.35 -0.99
N THR A 156 25.77 -5.48 -0.10
CA THR A 156 27.10 -5.56 0.51
C THR A 156 27.22 -6.79 1.42
N SER A 157 28.43 -7.25 1.67
CA SER A 157 28.70 -8.38 2.60
C SER A 157 28.41 -8.02 4.07
N ALA A 158 28.48 -6.73 4.41
CA ALA A 158 28.20 -6.19 5.74
C ALA A 158 27.37 -4.90 5.58
N PRO A 159 26.04 -5.00 5.51
CA PRO A 159 25.18 -3.83 5.36
C PRO A 159 25.29 -2.87 6.56
N ASP A 160 25.46 -1.57 6.27
CA ASP A 160 25.59 -0.55 7.31
C ASP A 160 24.21 -0.20 7.91
N ALA A 161 24.05 -0.48 9.20
CA ALA A 161 22.85 -0.22 9.97
C ALA A 161 22.40 1.25 9.92
N LYS A 162 23.35 2.19 9.83
CA LYS A 162 23.10 3.63 9.77
C LYS A 162 22.46 4.03 8.42
N ASN A 163 23.01 3.50 7.33
CA ASN A 163 22.46 3.70 5.99
C ASN A 163 21.08 3.09 5.87
N ILE A 164 20.88 1.86 6.35
CA ILE A 164 19.58 1.20 6.38
C ILE A 164 18.56 2.03 7.17
N SER A 165 18.92 2.49 8.38
CA SER A 165 18.05 3.32 9.21
C SER A 165 17.68 4.64 8.52
N LYS A 166 18.63 5.27 7.83
CA LYS A 166 18.41 6.50 7.07
C LYS A 166 17.40 6.27 5.93
N TYR A 167 17.67 5.33 5.05
CA TYR A 167 16.83 5.11 3.87
C TYR A 167 15.42 4.61 4.23
N THR A 168 15.30 3.72 5.22
CA THR A 168 13.99 3.28 5.71
C THR A 168 13.20 4.42 6.35
N ALA A 169 13.84 5.36 7.06
CA ALA A 169 13.18 6.53 7.63
C ALA A 169 12.64 7.46 6.53
N GLU A 170 13.38 7.68 5.44
CA GLU A 170 12.94 8.48 4.30
C GLU A 170 11.73 7.83 3.61
N ILE A 171 11.77 6.53 3.34
CA ILE A 171 10.64 5.78 2.77
C ILE A 171 9.38 5.90 3.66
N LEU A 172 9.53 5.65 4.97
CA LEU A 172 8.43 5.74 5.93
C LEU A 172 7.80 7.14 5.99
N LYS A 173 8.62 8.20 5.92
CA LYS A 173 8.15 9.59 5.87
C LYS A 173 7.22 9.84 4.67
N HIS A 174 7.58 9.35 3.49
CA HIS A 174 6.76 9.53 2.28
C HIS A 174 5.49 8.69 2.31
N CYS A 175 5.56 7.45 2.84
CA CYS A 175 4.36 6.62 3.07
C CYS A 175 3.38 7.27 4.06
N GLU A 176 3.89 7.91 5.12
CA GLU A 176 3.07 8.67 6.07
C GLU A 176 2.41 9.88 5.40
N GLY A 177 3.15 10.61 4.55
CA GLY A 177 2.61 11.71 3.75
C GLY A 177 1.42 11.28 2.89
N MET A 178 1.55 10.16 2.17
CA MET A 178 0.45 9.57 1.40
C MET A 178 -0.76 9.21 2.27
N SER A 179 -0.55 8.67 3.48
CA SER A 179 -1.64 8.34 4.40
C SER A 179 -2.39 9.58 4.90
N LYS A 180 -1.67 10.67 5.19
CA LYS A 180 -2.27 11.94 5.63
C LYS A 180 -3.12 12.59 4.54
N MET A 181 -2.74 12.49 3.28
CA MET A 181 -3.57 12.99 2.17
C MET A 181 -4.92 12.28 2.10
N HIS A 182 -4.96 10.97 2.35
CA HIS A 182 -6.22 10.23 2.40
C HIS A 182 -7.09 10.59 3.61
N ALA A 183 -6.50 10.98 4.73
CA ALA A 183 -7.23 11.40 5.93
C ALA A 183 -7.75 12.85 5.82
N GLY A 184 -6.93 13.77 5.32
CA GLY A 184 -7.26 15.21 5.27
C GLY A 184 -8.39 15.57 4.31
N THR A 185 -8.66 14.75 3.30
CA THR A 185 -9.85 14.89 2.44
C THR A 185 -11.17 14.69 3.21
N MET A 186 -11.12 14.20 4.44
CA MET A 186 -12.30 13.94 5.26
C MET A 186 -12.67 15.07 6.21
N GLU A 187 -11.68 15.80 6.75
CA GLU A 187 -11.95 16.83 7.76
C GLU A 187 -12.61 18.10 7.18
N HIS A 188 -12.33 18.45 5.92
CA HIS A 188 -12.95 19.63 5.30
C HIS A 188 -14.46 19.51 5.08
N LYS A 189 -15.08 18.35 5.24
CA LYS A 189 -16.52 18.15 5.01
C LYS A 189 -17.38 18.22 6.27
N MET A 190 -16.76 18.31 7.47
CA MET A 190 -17.48 18.40 8.75
C MET A 190 -17.68 19.83 9.24
N ALA A 191 -17.02 20.82 8.63
CA ALA A 191 -17.33 22.22 8.89
C ALA A 191 -18.59 22.61 8.12
N GLY A 192 -19.76 22.32 8.70
CA GLY A 192 -21.03 22.77 8.19
C GLY A 192 -21.09 24.30 8.14
N PRO A 193 -22.02 24.90 7.34
CA PRO A 193 -22.15 26.32 7.24
C PRO A 193 -22.45 26.92 8.63
N GLN A 194 -21.54 27.76 9.11
CA GLN A 194 -21.81 28.55 10.31
C GLN A 194 -22.98 29.49 9.98
N ASP A 195 -24.09 29.27 10.66
CA ASP A 195 -25.25 30.16 10.63
C ASP A 195 -24.80 31.58 10.89
N HIS A 196 -24.76 32.38 9.84
CA HIS A 196 -24.74 33.84 9.98
C HIS A 196 -26.09 34.27 10.60
N LYS A 197 -26.12 34.41 11.93
CA LYS A 197 -27.16 35.14 12.60
C LYS A 197 -27.09 36.59 12.09
N MET A 198 -28.05 36.96 11.25
CA MET A 198 -28.36 38.34 11.01
C MET A 198 -28.93 38.95 12.29
N ASN A 199 -28.28 39.98 12.74
CA ASN A 199 -28.90 41.04 13.60
C ASN A 199 -29.45 42.13 12.72
#